data_9659480ed938e2bfe00b577ad4102322
#
_entry.id   9659480ed938e2bfe00b577ad4102322
#
_cell.length_a   1.000
_cell.length_b   1.000
_cell.length_c   1.000
_cell.angle_alpha   90.00
_cell.angle_beta   90.00
_cell.angle_gamma   90.00
#
_symmetry.space_group_name_H-M   'P 1'
#
loop_
_entity.id
_entity.type
_entity.pdbx_description
1 polymer ?
#
loop_
_entity_poly.entity_id
_entity_poly.type
_entity_poly.pdbx_seq_one_letter_code
_entity_poly.pdbx_strand_id
1 'polypeptide(L)'
;MKTVFSLASALAFHYLCRMKTELKENGGLPAHILWTLAIVAGVSVANLYYNQPLLNVIRHELGVSEFKTNLIAMITQVGYAIGLLFIVPLGDLYRRKKIILTNFTLLIFSLIAIGAAPDIYIIWGASLITGICSMIPQIFVPIASQFSRPENKGRNVGIVISGLLTGILASRVVSGFVGEVLGWREMYFIAAGMMMLCAIAVLKILPDIQPTFQGKYGDLMKSLFSLIKDYPSSRIIALRSTNR
;
A
#
# COMPACT_ATOMS: atom_id res chain seq x y z
N MET A 1 24.81 -10.45 -32.98
CA MET A 1 24.44 -10.84 -31.59
C MET A 1 23.54 -9.81 -30.87
N LYS A 2 23.72 -8.51 -31.09
CA LYS A 2 22.87 -7.44 -30.47
C LYS A 2 21.42 -7.42 -31.01
N THR A 3 21.18 -7.78 -32.27
CA THR A 3 19.85 -7.82 -32.91
C THR A 3 18.95 -8.96 -32.43
N VAL A 4 19.53 -10.14 -32.10
CA VAL A 4 18.78 -11.31 -31.60
C VAL A 4 18.30 -11.05 -30.15
N PHE A 5 19.12 -10.38 -29.34
CA PHE A 5 18.75 -10.01 -27.96
C PHE A 5 17.64 -8.94 -27.93
N SER A 6 17.66 -8.00 -28.89
CA SER A 6 16.61 -6.99 -29.06
C SER A 6 15.28 -7.61 -29.52
N LEU A 7 15.32 -8.60 -30.43
CA LEU A 7 14.10 -9.30 -30.88
C LEU A 7 13.52 -10.19 -29.77
N ALA A 8 14.35 -10.90 -29.01
CA ALA A 8 13.93 -11.75 -27.91
C ALA A 8 13.31 -10.89 -26.78
N SER A 9 13.90 -9.73 -26.46
CA SER A 9 13.34 -8.80 -25.49
C SER A 9 12.04 -8.16 -25.99
N ALA A 10 11.94 -7.82 -27.26
CA ALA A 10 10.72 -7.29 -27.87
C ALA A 10 9.59 -8.34 -27.94
N LEU A 11 9.92 -9.58 -28.26
CA LEU A 11 8.97 -10.71 -28.27
C LEU A 11 8.52 -11.07 -26.85
N ALA A 12 9.44 -11.14 -25.89
CA ALA A 12 9.09 -11.34 -24.48
C ALA A 12 8.22 -10.16 -23.96
N PHE A 13 8.54 -8.93 -24.36
CA PHE A 13 7.75 -7.76 -24.03
C PHE A 13 6.36 -7.78 -24.68
N HIS A 14 6.27 -8.22 -25.94
CA HIS A 14 5.01 -8.38 -26.67
C HIS A 14 4.16 -9.53 -26.12
N TYR A 15 4.80 -10.64 -25.70
CA TYR A 15 4.12 -11.76 -25.05
C TYR A 15 3.60 -11.39 -23.66
N LEU A 16 4.36 -10.66 -22.86
CA LEU A 16 3.94 -10.12 -21.55
C LEU A 16 2.81 -9.07 -21.68
N CYS A 17 2.82 -8.29 -22.76
CA CYS A 17 1.80 -7.27 -23.01
C CYS A 17 0.47 -7.85 -23.55
N ARG A 18 0.51 -9.04 -24.16
CA ARG A 18 -0.65 -9.70 -24.81
C ARG A 18 -1.44 -10.61 -23.88
N MET A 19 -0.93 -10.97 -22.72
CA MET A 19 -1.69 -11.72 -21.70
C MET A 19 -2.63 -10.80 -20.94
N LYS A 20 -3.75 -10.41 -21.55
CA LYS A 20 -4.94 -10.02 -20.79
C LYS A 20 -5.44 -11.28 -20.06
N THR A 21 -4.80 -11.60 -18.95
CA THR A 21 -5.24 -12.71 -18.10
C THR A 21 -6.52 -12.23 -17.40
N GLU A 22 -7.67 -12.62 -17.93
CA GLU A 22 -8.92 -12.40 -17.19
C GLU A 22 -8.88 -13.30 -15.96
N LEU A 23 -8.82 -12.67 -14.77
CA LEU A 23 -8.88 -13.39 -13.51
C LEU A 23 -10.31 -13.87 -13.31
N LYS A 24 -10.51 -15.20 -13.25
CA LYS A 24 -11.78 -15.83 -12.89
C LYS A 24 -11.79 -16.12 -11.39
N GLU A 25 -12.90 -15.86 -10.73
CA GLU A 25 -13.08 -16.22 -9.32
C GLU A 25 -12.84 -17.73 -9.13
N ASN A 26 -12.03 -18.07 -8.12
CA ASN A 26 -11.59 -19.44 -7.83
C ASN A 26 -10.86 -20.16 -9.01
N GLY A 27 -10.49 -19.44 -10.08
CA GLY A 27 -9.85 -20.01 -11.26
C GLY A 27 -8.36 -20.32 -11.08
N GLY A 28 -7.76 -19.74 -10.06
CA GLY A 28 -6.33 -19.81 -9.77
C GLY A 28 -5.61 -18.49 -10.07
N LEU A 29 -4.80 -18.04 -9.11
CA LEU A 29 -4.00 -16.84 -9.25
C LEU A 29 -2.64 -17.18 -9.86
N PRO A 30 -2.26 -16.62 -11.02
CA PRO A 30 -0.94 -16.84 -11.62
C PRO A 30 0.19 -16.40 -10.68
N ALA A 31 1.28 -17.15 -10.65
CA ALA A 31 2.39 -16.91 -9.72
C ALA A 31 3.01 -15.51 -9.89
N HIS A 32 3.13 -14.99 -11.12
CA HIS A 32 3.68 -13.66 -11.36
C HIS A 32 2.81 -12.56 -10.78
N ILE A 33 1.47 -12.70 -10.83
CA ILE A 33 0.54 -11.74 -10.19
C ILE A 33 0.67 -11.85 -8.67
N LEU A 34 0.69 -13.06 -8.11
CA LEU A 34 0.82 -13.30 -6.68
C LEU A 34 2.08 -12.66 -6.09
N TRP A 35 3.24 -12.90 -6.71
CA TRP A 35 4.51 -12.32 -6.28
C TRP A 35 4.53 -10.79 -6.45
N THR A 36 3.93 -10.26 -7.52
CA THR A 36 3.78 -8.82 -7.69
C THR A 36 2.94 -8.22 -6.56
N LEU A 37 1.81 -8.83 -6.20
CA LEU A 37 0.98 -8.38 -5.09
C LEU A 37 1.76 -8.40 -3.77
N ALA A 38 2.53 -9.47 -3.49
CA ALA A 38 3.33 -9.61 -2.28
C ALA A 38 4.43 -8.54 -2.17
N ILE A 39 5.20 -8.32 -3.25
CA ILE A 39 6.27 -7.33 -3.28
C ILE A 39 5.70 -5.91 -3.17
N VAL A 40 4.69 -5.60 -3.96
CA VAL A 40 4.06 -4.28 -3.94
C VAL A 40 3.38 -4.01 -2.59
N ALA A 41 2.80 -5.04 -1.94
CA ALA A 41 2.26 -4.92 -0.59
C ALA A 41 3.35 -4.52 0.42
N GLY A 42 4.49 -5.20 0.36
CA GLY A 42 5.63 -4.91 1.24
C GLY A 42 6.18 -3.50 1.04
N VAL A 43 6.42 -3.08 -0.21
CA VAL A 43 6.93 -1.74 -0.52
C VAL A 43 5.91 -0.66 -0.14
N SER A 44 4.61 -0.89 -0.37
CA SER A 44 3.57 0.09 -0.02
C SER A 44 3.45 0.30 1.48
N VAL A 45 3.46 -0.78 2.29
CA VAL A 45 3.35 -0.66 3.75
C VAL A 45 4.62 -0.09 4.37
N ALA A 46 5.78 -0.28 3.75
CA ALA A 46 7.06 0.25 4.21
C ALA A 46 7.03 1.77 4.40
N ASN A 47 6.24 2.49 3.57
CA ASN A 47 6.10 3.95 3.65
C ASN A 47 5.52 4.46 4.98
N LEU A 48 4.77 3.61 5.72
CA LEU A 48 4.27 3.95 7.06
C LEU A 48 5.38 3.96 8.12
N TYR A 49 6.47 3.24 7.88
CA TYR A 49 7.48 2.94 8.89
C TYR A 49 8.83 3.58 8.61
N TYR A 50 9.06 4.14 7.41
CA TYR A 50 10.32 4.84 7.09
C TYR A 50 10.61 6.00 8.02
N ASN A 51 9.59 6.69 8.51
CA ASN A 51 9.75 7.85 9.39
C ASN A 51 10.37 7.50 10.74
N GLN A 52 10.11 6.31 11.30
CA GLN A 52 10.46 5.97 12.67
C GLN A 52 11.97 6.08 12.98
N PRO A 53 12.90 5.49 12.20
CA PRO A 53 14.34 5.69 12.44
C PRO A 53 14.82 7.10 12.12
N LEU A 54 14.10 7.83 11.25
CA LEU A 54 14.50 9.15 10.75
C LEU A 54 14.10 10.31 11.67
N LEU A 55 13.18 10.08 12.62
CA LEU A 55 12.64 11.14 13.49
C LEU A 55 13.72 11.96 14.18
N ASN A 56 14.75 11.30 14.69
CA ASN A 56 15.83 12.00 15.39
C ASN A 56 16.66 12.89 14.46
N VAL A 57 16.96 12.42 13.25
CA VAL A 57 17.70 13.18 12.23
C VAL A 57 16.89 14.40 11.79
N ILE A 58 15.59 14.20 11.51
CA ILE A 58 14.66 15.28 11.15
C ILE A 58 14.57 16.33 12.27
N ARG A 59 14.51 15.88 13.53
CA ARG A 59 14.49 16.76 14.70
C ARG A 59 15.69 17.69 14.74
N HIS A 60 16.88 17.14 14.58
CA HIS A 60 18.14 17.90 14.65
C HIS A 60 18.28 18.87 13.47
N GLU A 61 17.96 18.44 12.26
CA GLU A 61 18.10 19.27 11.06
C GLU A 61 17.09 20.44 11.05
N LEU A 62 15.85 20.20 11.43
CA LEU A 62 14.82 21.24 11.44
C LEU A 62 14.77 22.06 12.74
N GLY A 63 15.59 21.71 13.74
CA GLY A 63 15.61 22.42 15.02
C GLY A 63 14.28 22.43 15.78
N VAL A 64 13.48 21.37 15.62
CA VAL A 64 12.15 21.28 16.24
C VAL A 64 12.16 20.41 17.50
N SER A 65 11.11 20.57 18.32
CA SER A 65 10.98 19.77 19.54
C SER A 65 10.68 18.30 19.20
N GLU A 66 11.03 17.40 20.10
CA GLU A 66 10.77 15.96 19.99
C GLU A 66 9.27 15.66 19.82
N PHE A 67 8.43 16.38 20.54
CA PHE A 67 6.98 16.26 20.41
C PHE A 67 6.51 16.53 18.97
N LYS A 68 6.97 17.62 18.35
CA LYS A 68 6.61 17.96 16.97
C LYS A 68 7.08 16.91 15.97
N THR A 69 8.24 16.32 16.19
CA THR A 69 8.78 15.29 15.31
C THR A 69 8.02 13.96 15.47
N ASN A 70 7.70 13.57 16.70
CA ASN A 70 6.93 12.35 16.97
C ASN A 70 5.49 12.41 16.41
N LEU A 71 4.93 13.62 16.25
CA LEU A 71 3.66 13.81 15.55
C LEU A 71 3.68 13.33 14.11
N ILE A 72 4.83 13.27 13.44
CA ILE A 72 4.94 12.72 12.07
C ILE A 72 4.44 11.28 12.04
N ALA A 73 4.94 10.43 12.94
CA ALA A 73 4.52 9.03 13.02
C ALA A 73 3.05 8.91 13.42
N MET A 74 2.59 9.71 14.37
CA MET A 74 1.21 9.70 14.84
C MET A 74 0.23 10.12 13.72
N ILE A 75 0.53 11.21 13.02
CA ILE A 75 -0.29 11.71 11.90
C ILE A 75 -0.33 10.68 10.76
N THR A 76 0.79 10.02 10.46
CA THR A 76 0.84 8.95 9.45
C THR A 76 -0.09 7.80 9.83
N GLN A 77 -0.11 7.38 11.10
CA GLN A 77 -1.00 6.31 11.57
C GLN A 77 -2.47 6.72 11.56
N VAL A 78 -2.78 7.96 11.94
CA VAL A 78 -4.14 8.52 11.82
C VAL A 78 -4.57 8.54 10.36
N GLY A 79 -3.70 8.98 9.45
CA GLY A 79 -3.96 8.92 8.02
C GLY A 79 -4.26 7.51 7.53
N TYR A 80 -3.48 6.52 7.98
CA TYR A 80 -3.70 5.12 7.64
C TYR A 80 -5.07 4.61 8.12
N ALA A 81 -5.47 4.95 9.34
CA ALA A 81 -6.78 4.59 9.87
C ALA A 81 -7.92 5.23 9.05
N ILE A 82 -7.77 6.51 8.64
CA ILE A 82 -8.71 7.19 7.73
C ILE A 82 -8.75 6.45 6.37
N GLY A 83 -7.60 6.09 5.80
CA GLY A 83 -7.52 5.33 4.55
C GLY A 83 -8.24 3.99 4.63
N LEU A 84 -8.06 3.23 5.72
CA LEU A 84 -8.76 1.97 5.96
C LEU A 84 -10.27 2.15 6.01
N LEU A 85 -10.74 3.19 6.70
CA LEU A 85 -12.18 3.39 6.89
C LEU A 85 -12.88 3.88 5.61
N PHE A 86 -12.25 4.76 4.84
CA PHE A 86 -12.91 5.42 3.71
C PHE A 86 -12.48 4.89 2.35
N ILE A 87 -11.23 4.48 2.16
CA ILE A 87 -10.74 4.08 0.82
C ILE A 87 -10.87 2.58 0.59
N VAL A 88 -10.70 1.72 1.60
CA VAL A 88 -10.85 0.27 1.40
C VAL A 88 -12.24 -0.10 0.89
N PRO A 89 -13.34 0.45 1.43
CA PRO A 89 -14.68 0.18 0.88
C PRO A 89 -14.87 0.65 -0.57
N LEU A 90 -14.15 1.69 -1.01
CA LEU A 90 -14.18 2.12 -2.42
C LEU A 90 -13.65 1.04 -3.36
N GLY A 91 -12.77 0.15 -2.88
CA GLY A 91 -12.25 -0.99 -3.64
C GLY A 91 -13.31 -1.98 -4.08
N ASP A 92 -14.48 -2.00 -3.43
CA ASP A 92 -15.61 -2.85 -3.80
C ASP A 92 -16.57 -2.16 -4.78
N LEU A 93 -16.55 -0.81 -4.84
CA LEU A 93 -17.42 0.01 -5.69
C LEU A 93 -16.81 0.40 -7.02
N TYR A 94 -15.52 0.59 -7.04
CA TYR A 94 -14.80 1.05 -8.22
C TYR A 94 -13.79 0.01 -8.70
N ARG A 95 -13.33 0.13 -9.94
CA ARG A 95 -12.28 -0.73 -10.50
C ARG A 95 -11.04 -0.67 -9.61
N ARG A 96 -10.68 -1.80 -8.99
CA ARG A 96 -9.60 -1.89 -8.01
C ARG A 96 -8.27 -1.35 -8.55
N LYS A 97 -7.95 -1.64 -9.82
CA LYS A 97 -6.75 -1.12 -10.48
C LYS A 97 -6.70 0.40 -10.53
N LYS A 98 -7.83 1.07 -10.81
CA LYS A 98 -7.89 2.54 -10.85
C LYS A 98 -7.63 3.14 -9.47
N ILE A 99 -8.24 2.58 -8.42
CA ILE A 99 -8.03 3.05 -7.04
C ILE A 99 -6.57 2.89 -6.63
N ILE A 100 -5.97 1.72 -6.88
CA ILE A 100 -4.56 1.45 -6.54
C ILE A 100 -3.64 2.48 -7.22
N LEU A 101 -3.81 2.72 -8.52
CA LEU A 101 -2.97 3.65 -9.27
C LEU A 101 -3.16 5.09 -8.84
N THR A 102 -4.39 5.53 -8.58
CA THR A 102 -4.65 6.89 -8.06
C THR A 102 -3.98 7.08 -6.70
N ASN A 103 -4.10 6.10 -5.80
CA ASN A 103 -3.45 6.17 -4.49
C ASN A 103 -1.92 6.15 -4.60
N PHE A 104 -1.34 5.34 -5.51
CA PHE A 104 0.12 5.33 -5.73
C PHE A 104 0.61 6.67 -6.26
N THR A 105 -0.14 7.30 -7.17
CA THR A 105 0.20 8.63 -7.67
C THR A 105 0.21 9.65 -6.53
N LEU A 106 -0.82 9.69 -5.70
CA LEU A 106 -0.89 10.59 -4.54
C LEU A 106 0.23 10.29 -3.53
N LEU A 107 0.53 9.01 -3.31
CA LEU A 107 1.60 8.58 -2.42
C LEU A 107 2.97 9.05 -2.92
N ILE A 108 3.27 8.92 -4.22
CA ILE A 108 4.52 9.41 -4.81
C ILE A 108 4.67 10.91 -4.60
N PHE A 109 3.61 11.69 -4.89
CA PHE A 109 3.65 13.15 -4.66
C PHE A 109 3.84 13.51 -3.18
N SER A 110 3.20 12.78 -2.25
CA SER A 110 3.36 13.04 -0.83
C SER A 110 4.77 12.71 -0.33
N LEU A 111 5.39 11.62 -0.83
CA LEU A 111 6.77 11.27 -0.50
C LEU A 111 7.77 12.32 -1.02
N ILE A 112 7.58 12.79 -2.25
CA ILE A 112 8.40 13.88 -2.81
C ILE A 112 8.21 15.16 -1.99
N ALA A 113 6.97 15.47 -1.57
CA ALA A 113 6.70 16.64 -0.74
C ALA A 113 7.38 16.54 0.64
N ILE A 114 7.45 15.35 1.25
CA ILE A 114 8.20 15.16 2.51
C ILE A 114 9.70 15.37 2.26
N GLY A 115 10.28 14.76 1.23
CA GLY A 115 11.71 14.89 0.92
C GLY A 115 12.13 16.33 0.59
N ALA A 116 11.25 17.11 -0.03
CA ALA A 116 11.48 18.51 -0.41
C ALA A 116 11.05 19.52 0.67
N ALA A 117 10.47 19.07 1.79
CA ALA A 117 9.86 19.96 2.78
C ALA A 117 10.88 20.86 3.48
N PRO A 118 10.68 22.20 3.50
CA PRO A 118 11.52 23.14 4.24
C PRO A 118 11.15 23.22 5.73
N ASP A 119 9.94 22.82 6.11
CA ASP A 119 9.42 22.91 7.48
C ASP A 119 8.58 21.71 7.89
N ILE A 120 8.35 21.59 9.20
CA ILE A 120 7.64 20.48 9.83
C ILE A 120 6.14 20.42 9.45
N TYR A 121 5.51 21.55 9.12
CA TYR A 121 4.07 21.58 8.84
C TYR A 121 3.75 20.93 7.50
N ILE A 122 4.62 21.13 6.50
CA ILE A 122 4.53 20.44 5.20
C ILE A 122 4.73 18.94 5.40
N ILE A 123 5.68 18.53 6.25
CA ILE A 123 5.89 17.12 6.57
C ILE A 123 4.62 16.52 7.20
N TRP A 124 3.95 17.21 8.12
CA TRP A 124 2.72 16.71 8.73
C TRP A 124 1.60 16.52 7.70
N GLY A 125 1.37 17.52 6.84
CA GLY A 125 0.35 17.42 5.80
C GLY A 125 0.62 16.29 4.82
N ALA A 126 1.86 16.18 4.34
CA ALA A 126 2.27 15.12 3.44
C ALA A 126 2.27 13.74 4.12
N SER A 127 2.62 13.64 5.41
CA SER A 127 2.56 12.40 6.19
C SER A 127 1.13 11.89 6.37
N LEU A 128 0.15 12.79 6.53
CA LEU A 128 -1.25 12.41 6.56
C LEU A 128 -1.67 11.74 5.24
N ILE A 129 -1.31 12.35 4.10
CA ILE A 129 -1.60 11.80 2.77
C ILE A 129 -0.86 10.48 2.55
N THR A 130 0.42 10.40 2.95
CA THR A 130 1.20 9.16 2.91
C THR A 130 0.50 8.04 3.69
N GLY A 131 0.01 8.33 4.90
CA GLY A 131 -0.75 7.39 5.70
C GLY A 131 -2.01 6.91 4.98
N ILE A 132 -2.86 7.84 4.52
CA ILE A 132 -4.10 7.54 3.81
C ILE A 132 -3.85 6.64 2.58
N CYS A 133 -2.80 6.92 1.81
CA CYS A 133 -2.51 6.19 0.57
C CYS A 133 -1.78 4.85 0.80
N SER A 134 -1.18 4.62 1.96
CA SER A 134 -0.42 3.39 2.27
C SER A 134 -1.28 2.18 2.64
N MET A 135 -2.62 2.31 2.64
CA MET A 135 -3.55 1.21 2.97
C MET A 135 -3.73 0.17 1.84
N ILE A 136 -3.16 0.38 0.65
CA ILE A 136 -3.34 -0.45 -0.55
C ILE A 136 -3.11 -1.96 -0.32
N PRO A 137 -2.18 -2.42 0.51
CA PRO A 137 -2.02 -3.85 0.81
C PRO A 137 -3.31 -4.52 1.31
N GLN A 138 -4.21 -3.77 1.95
CA GLN A 138 -5.51 -4.28 2.41
C GLN A 138 -6.46 -4.62 1.26
N ILE A 139 -6.24 -4.04 0.07
CA ILE A 139 -6.98 -4.41 -1.15
C ILE A 139 -6.36 -5.65 -1.80
N PHE A 140 -5.06 -5.91 -1.64
CA PHE A 140 -4.39 -7.05 -2.25
C PHE A 140 -4.74 -8.39 -1.58
N VAL A 141 -4.95 -8.41 -0.27
CA VAL A 141 -5.33 -9.62 0.48
C VAL A 141 -6.67 -10.20 -0.01
N PRO A 142 -7.76 -9.42 -0.14
CA PRO A 142 -8.99 -9.87 -0.77
C PRO A 142 -8.82 -10.34 -2.22
N ILE A 143 -8.01 -9.64 -3.04
CA ILE A 143 -7.71 -10.06 -4.42
C ILE A 143 -7.06 -11.46 -4.41
N ALA A 144 -6.02 -11.67 -3.60
CA ALA A 144 -5.37 -12.96 -3.48
C ALA A 144 -6.34 -14.05 -3.02
N SER A 145 -7.25 -13.75 -2.10
CA SER A 145 -8.27 -14.67 -1.61
C SER A 145 -9.31 -15.03 -2.69
N GLN A 146 -9.84 -14.02 -3.39
CA GLN A 146 -10.97 -14.16 -4.34
C GLN A 146 -10.59 -14.95 -5.60
N PHE A 147 -9.38 -14.74 -6.12
CA PHE A 147 -8.93 -15.34 -7.38
C PHE A 147 -8.09 -16.61 -7.20
N SER A 148 -7.78 -17.02 -5.98
CA SER A 148 -7.10 -18.29 -5.72
C SER A 148 -8.07 -19.47 -5.75
N ARG A 149 -7.58 -20.64 -6.19
CA ARG A 149 -8.30 -21.90 -6.02
C ARG A 149 -8.51 -22.20 -4.54
N PRO A 150 -9.65 -22.84 -4.15
CA PRO A 150 -9.93 -23.13 -2.75
C PRO A 150 -8.79 -23.82 -2.00
N GLU A 151 -8.10 -24.77 -2.67
CA GLU A 151 -7.00 -25.56 -2.09
C GLU A 151 -5.77 -24.70 -1.77
N ASN A 152 -5.53 -23.63 -2.56
CA ASN A 152 -4.35 -22.78 -2.47
C ASN A 152 -4.63 -21.40 -1.81
N LYS A 153 -5.88 -21.14 -1.44
CA LYS A 153 -6.32 -19.84 -0.92
C LYS A 153 -5.52 -19.37 0.28
N GLY A 154 -5.38 -20.24 1.28
CA GLY A 154 -4.61 -19.93 2.50
C GLY A 154 -3.14 -19.67 2.21
N ARG A 155 -2.53 -20.49 1.34
CA ARG A 155 -1.13 -20.33 0.92
C ARG A 155 -0.90 -18.99 0.21
N ASN A 156 -1.74 -18.63 -0.75
CA ASN A 156 -1.58 -17.43 -1.55
C ASN A 156 -1.81 -16.15 -0.73
N VAL A 157 -2.81 -16.15 0.16
CA VAL A 157 -3.02 -15.08 1.14
C VAL A 157 -1.81 -14.96 2.08
N GLY A 158 -1.30 -16.09 2.55
CA GLY A 158 -0.09 -16.15 3.39
C GLY A 158 1.13 -15.52 2.71
N ILE A 159 1.34 -15.76 1.41
CA ILE A 159 2.44 -15.15 0.65
C ILE A 159 2.31 -13.61 0.59
N VAL A 160 1.10 -13.08 0.36
CA VAL A 160 0.89 -11.62 0.35
C VAL A 160 1.13 -11.01 1.73
N ILE A 161 0.63 -11.66 2.78
CA ILE A 161 0.85 -11.21 4.17
C ILE A 161 2.33 -11.30 4.55
N SER A 162 3.03 -12.35 4.13
CA SER A 162 4.49 -12.47 4.36
C SER A 162 5.26 -11.34 3.68
N GLY A 163 4.88 -10.98 2.45
CA GLY A 163 5.45 -9.81 1.76
C GLY A 163 5.24 -8.52 2.55
N LEU A 164 4.02 -8.32 3.05
CA LEU A 164 3.68 -7.17 3.89
C LEU A 164 4.52 -7.11 5.16
N LEU A 165 4.61 -8.22 5.91
CA LEU A 165 5.40 -8.28 7.15
C LEU A 165 6.89 -8.06 6.89
N THR A 166 7.42 -8.65 5.80
CA THR A 166 8.81 -8.43 5.38
C THR A 166 9.05 -6.96 5.07
N GLY A 167 8.11 -6.29 4.39
CA GLY A 167 8.19 -4.85 4.12
C GLY A 167 8.24 -4.00 5.38
N ILE A 168 7.42 -4.33 6.40
CA ILE A 168 7.43 -3.64 7.69
C ILE A 168 8.79 -3.77 8.38
N LEU A 169 9.36 -4.98 8.42
CA LEU A 169 10.65 -5.22 9.08
C LEU A 169 11.81 -4.58 8.30
N ALA A 170 11.85 -4.81 6.99
CA ALA A 170 12.89 -4.28 6.12
C ALA A 170 12.90 -2.75 6.09
N SER A 171 11.73 -2.10 6.14
CA SER A 171 11.62 -0.65 6.06
C SER A 171 12.43 0.07 7.14
N ARG A 172 12.42 -0.44 8.36
CA ARG A 172 13.15 0.18 9.49
C ARG A 172 14.67 0.08 9.30
N VAL A 173 15.14 -1.08 8.83
CA VAL A 173 16.57 -1.31 8.59
C VAL A 173 17.04 -0.44 7.41
N VAL A 174 16.29 -0.47 6.30
CA VAL A 174 16.64 0.28 5.09
C VAL A 174 16.61 1.79 5.36
N SER A 175 15.54 2.30 6.00
CA SER A 175 15.43 3.74 6.25
C SER A 175 16.46 4.23 7.27
N GLY A 176 16.80 3.42 8.28
CA GLY A 176 17.87 3.75 9.23
C GLY A 176 19.22 3.86 8.52
N PHE A 177 19.58 2.84 7.74
CA PHE A 177 20.83 2.82 6.98
C PHE A 177 20.94 3.96 5.95
N VAL A 178 19.90 4.13 5.13
CA VAL A 178 19.87 5.19 4.11
C VAL A 178 19.89 6.57 4.76
N GLY A 179 19.14 6.74 5.85
CA GLY A 179 19.08 8.01 6.59
C GLY A 179 20.40 8.40 7.23
N GLU A 180 21.22 7.42 7.65
CA GLU A 180 22.55 7.65 8.20
C GLU A 180 23.58 7.99 7.10
N VAL A 181 23.53 7.30 5.95
CA VAL A 181 24.57 7.42 4.90
C VAL A 181 24.28 8.54 3.91
N LEU A 182 23.01 8.69 3.49
CA LEU A 182 22.62 9.65 2.46
C LEU A 182 21.82 10.83 3.00
N GLY A 183 21.07 10.62 4.08
CA GLY A 183 20.18 11.60 4.64
C GLY A 183 18.70 11.16 4.61
N TRP A 184 17.88 11.80 5.45
CA TRP A 184 16.47 11.45 5.56
C TRP A 184 15.64 11.89 4.33
N ARG A 185 16.04 12.97 3.66
CA ARG A 185 15.34 13.48 2.46
C ARG A 185 15.48 12.50 1.31
N GLU A 186 16.70 12.01 1.09
CA GLU A 186 17.05 11.03 0.05
C GLU A 186 16.28 9.73 0.23
N MET A 187 16.04 9.30 1.47
CA MET A 187 15.20 8.14 1.74
C MET A 187 13.79 8.31 1.16
N TYR A 188 13.17 9.48 1.30
CA TYR A 188 11.85 9.74 0.75
C TYR A 188 11.84 9.83 -0.77
N PHE A 189 12.90 10.36 -1.40
CA PHE A 189 13.03 10.34 -2.86
C PHE A 189 13.23 8.92 -3.39
N ILE A 190 14.02 8.09 -2.71
CA ILE A 190 14.19 6.66 -3.03
C ILE A 190 12.85 5.94 -2.90
N ALA A 191 12.10 6.18 -1.82
CA ALA A 191 10.79 5.61 -1.60
C ALA A 191 9.80 6.00 -2.73
N ALA A 192 9.80 7.26 -3.16
CA ALA A 192 8.99 7.73 -4.29
C ALA A 192 9.36 6.99 -5.60
N GLY A 193 10.65 6.79 -5.86
CA GLY A 193 11.15 6.01 -6.99
C GLY A 193 10.70 4.55 -6.93
N MET A 194 10.79 3.90 -5.78
CA MET A 194 10.30 2.53 -5.58
C MET A 194 8.78 2.43 -5.81
N MET A 195 8.01 3.40 -5.31
CA MET A 195 6.57 3.43 -5.54
C MET A 195 6.21 3.67 -7.00
N MET A 196 7.01 4.43 -7.74
CA MET A 196 6.84 4.59 -9.20
C MET A 196 7.05 3.25 -9.92
N LEU A 197 8.08 2.48 -9.57
CA LEU A 197 8.30 1.15 -10.11
C LEU A 197 7.14 0.19 -9.77
N CYS A 198 6.62 0.25 -8.54
CA CYS A 198 5.43 -0.50 -8.14
C CYS A 198 4.19 -0.11 -8.95
N ALA A 199 3.97 1.19 -9.22
CA ALA A 199 2.87 1.67 -10.04
C ALA A 199 2.96 1.13 -11.48
N ILE A 200 4.16 1.14 -12.08
CA ILE A 200 4.41 0.57 -13.41
C ILE A 200 4.17 -0.95 -13.42
N ALA A 201 4.60 -1.67 -12.39
CA ALA A 201 4.38 -3.09 -12.26
C ALA A 201 2.88 -3.42 -12.18
N VAL A 202 2.11 -2.69 -11.36
CA VAL A 202 0.65 -2.84 -11.26
C VAL A 202 -0.04 -2.49 -12.57
N LEU A 203 0.39 -1.42 -13.26
CA LEU A 203 -0.16 -1.03 -14.56
C LEU A 203 -0.03 -2.16 -15.60
N LYS A 204 1.12 -2.83 -15.64
CA LYS A 204 1.43 -3.86 -16.65
C LYS A 204 0.91 -5.24 -16.28
N ILE A 205 0.97 -5.62 -15.00
CA ILE A 205 0.78 -7.00 -14.56
C ILE A 205 -0.64 -7.22 -14.02
N LEU A 206 -1.22 -6.25 -13.28
CA LEU A 206 -2.54 -6.43 -12.69
C LEU A 206 -3.63 -6.20 -13.75
N PRO A 207 -4.48 -7.20 -14.04
CA PRO A 207 -5.63 -7.04 -14.93
C PRO A 207 -6.68 -6.10 -14.32
N ASP A 208 -7.60 -5.62 -15.15
CA ASP A 208 -8.69 -4.76 -14.69
C ASP A 208 -9.75 -5.61 -13.96
N ILE A 209 -9.79 -5.48 -12.66
CA ILE A 209 -10.72 -6.21 -11.80
C ILE A 209 -11.98 -5.37 -11.64
N GLN A 210 -13.11 -5.92 -12.08
CA GLN A 210 -14.41 -5.26 -12.00
C GLN A 210 -14.87 -5.13 -10.54
N PRO A 211 -15.66 -4.09 -10.20
CA PRO A 211 -16.21 -3.92 -8.86
C PRO A 211 -17.14 -5.07 -8.49
N THR A 212 -17.13 -5.46 -7.24
CA THR A 212 -17.94 -6.57 -6.72
C THR A 212 -19.33 -6.10 -6.29
N PHE A 213 -19.47 -4.82 -5.94
CA PHE A 213 -20.71 -4.22 -5.45
C PHE A 213 -21.30 -3.23 -6.46
N GLN A 214 -22.62 -3.36 -6.73
CA GLN A 214 -23.39 -2.44 -7.57
C GLN A 214 -24.31 -1.61 -6.67
N GLY A 215 -23.84 -0.45 -6.22
CA GLY A 215 -24.61 0.46 -5.36
C GLY A 215 -23.91 1.81 -5.17
N LYS A 216 -24.52 2.71 -4.39
CA LYS A 216 -23.91 4.00 -4.04
C LYS A 216 -23.01 3.85 -2.81
N TYR A 217 -21.97 4.65 -2.73
CA TYR A 217 -21.05 4.67 -1.59
C TYR A 217 -21.77 4.87 -0.24
N GLY A 218 -22.82 5.71 -0.22
CA GLY A 218 -23.64 5.92 0.96
C GLY A 218 -24.37 4.66 1.45
N ASP A 219 -24.78 3.78 0.54
CA ASP A 219 -25.46 2.53 0.89
C ASP A 219 -24.48 1.52 1.46
N LEU A 220 -23.25 1.46 0.93
CA LEU A 220 -22.17 0.65 1.47
C LEU A 220 -21.79 1.09 2.88
N MET A 221 -21.62 2.40 3.10
CA MET A 221 -21.30 2.94 4.43
C MET A 221 -22.45 2.72 5.43
N LYS A 222 -23.71 2.87 5.01
CA LYS A 222 -24.86 2.52 5.85
C LYS A 222 -24.87 1.06 6.23
N SER A 223 -24.57 0.15 5.28
CA SER A 223 -24.45 -1.28 5.54
C SER A 223 -23.36 -1.60 6.55
N LEU A 224 -22.19 -0.95 6.47
CA LEU A 224 -21.11 -1.10 7.46
C LEU A 224 -21.54 -0.62 8.85
N PHE A 225 -22.23 0.53 8.93
CA PHE A 225 -22.72 1.06 10.20
C PHE A 225 -23.88 0.22 10.76
N SER A 226 -24.77 -0.34 9.92
CA SER A 226 -25.84 -1.22 10.38
C SER A 226 -25.29 -2.53 10.94
N LEU A 227 -24.25 -3.10 10.34
CA LEU A 227 -23.57 -4.28 10.87
C LEU A 227 -23.03 -4.06 12.31
N ILE A 228 -22.49 -2.87 12.60
CA ILE A 228 -22.04 -2.52 13.96
C ILE A 228 -23.23 -2.37 14.90
N LYS A 229 -24.40 -1.95 14.40
CA LYS A 229 -25.63 -1.73 15.20
C LYS A 229 -26.39 -3.04 15.42
N ASP A 230 -26.49 -3.90 14.41
CA ASP A 230 -27.33 -5.09 14.40
C ASP A 230 -26.65 -6.33 15.03
N TYR A 231 -25.32 -6.29 15.21
CA TYR A 231 -24.56 -7.35 15.88
C TYR A 231 -23.99 -6.87 17.23
N PRO A 232 -24.78 -6.88 18.32
CA PRO A 232 -24.29 -6.47 19.65
C PRO A 232 -23.16 -7.36 20.18
N SER A 233 -23.03 -8.61 19.68
CA SER A 233 -21.90 -9.49 20.00
C SER A 233 -20.54 -8.95 19.50
N SER A 234 -20.49 -8.20 18.41
CA SER A 234 -19.29 -7.53 17.95
C SER A 234 -18.86 -6.38 18.87
N ARG A 235 -19.82 -5.71 19.54
CA ARG A 235 -19.54 -4.70 20.58
C ARG A 235 -18.91 -5.31 21.83
N ILE A 236 -19.36 -6.51 22.23
CA ILE A 236 -18.82 -7.21 23.41
C ILE A 236 -17.39 -7.67 23.15
N ILE A 237 -17.06 -8.11 21.94
CA ILE A 237 -15.70 -8.51 21.56
C ILE A 237 -14.78 -7.30 21.54
N ALA A 238 -15.21 -6.16 20.97
CA ALA A 238 -14.44 -4.93 20.96
C ALA A 238 -14.17 -4.39 22.37
N LEU A 239 -15.16 -4.39 23.26
CA LEU A 239 -15.00 -3.96 24.66
C LEU A 239 -14.13 -4.91 25.49
N ARG A 240 -14.12 -6.22 25.20
CA ARG A 240 -13.23 -7.19 25.88
C ARG A 240 -11.78 -7.08 25.45
N SER A 241 -11.50 -6.66 24.21
CA SER A 241 -10.13 -6.47 23.73
C SER A 241 -9.46 -5.21 24.30
N THR A 242 -10.27 -4.24 24.77
CA THR A 242 -9.75 -2.98 25.35
C THR A 242 -9.42 -3.10 26.86
N ASN A 243 -9.83 -4.19 27.51
CA ASN A 243 -9.62 -4.45 28.94
C ASN A 243 -8.57 -5.53 29.25
N ARG A 244 -7.59 -5.74 28.35
CA ARG A 244 -6.42 -6.61 28.60
C ARG A 244 -5.11 -5.89 28.37
#